data_628620cf2f9078631e9d218448b5e047
#
_entry.id   628620cf2f9078631e9d218448b5e047
#
_cell.length_a   1.000
_cell.length_b   1.000
_cell.length_c   1.000
_cell.angle_alpha   90.00
_cell.angle_beta   90.00
_cell.angle_gamma   90.00
#
_symmetry.space_group_name_H-M   'P 1'
#
loop_
_entity.id
_entity.type
_entity.pdbx_description
1 polymer ?
#
loop_
_entity_poly.entity_id
_entity_poly.type
_entity_poly.pdbx_seq_one_letter_code
_entity_poly.pdbx_strand_id
1 'polypeptide(L)'
;MVLGARPAQAPARTRLGKPYLPGTAGFGLSDSGGVQAALYANRKYVGIDIERLDRPDLAARRHRLGAWVARRDHVPVEFLAGWVAREACAKCVGLGLLHALPRMAIAWTRQVAEGGGAVDIGLDFAGRGFVARCARLDGLMLGLCYREDYGPPRIVLLRG
;
A
#
# COMPACT_ATOMS: atom_id res chain seq x y z
N MET A 1 -1.79 -3.30 23.54
CA MET A 1 -0.56 -2.50 23.44
C MET A 1 0.57 -3.47 23.13
N VAL A 2 1.06 -3.51 21.89
CA VAL A 2 2.25 -4.28 21.55
C VAL A 2 3.40 -3.29 21.55
N LEU A 3 4.25 -3.34 22.53
CA LEU A 3 5.49 -2.60 22.58
C LEU A 3 6.39 -3.16 21.48
N GLY A 4 6.72 -2.31 20.48
CA GLY A 4 7.55 -2.69 19.37
C GLY A 4 8.98 -2.93 19.80
N ALA A 5 9.31 -4.19 20.05
CA ALA A 5 10.70 -4.61 20.03
C ALA A 5 11.22 -4.38 18.59
N ARG A 6 12.30 -3.61 18.44
CA ARG A 6 13.04 -3.57 17.16
C ARG A 6 13.40 -5.01 16.79
N PRO A 7 13.18 -5.44 15.55
CA PRO A 7 13.58 -6.77 15.16
C PRO A 7 15.09 -6.91 15.41
N ALA A 8 15.48 -8.00 16.04
CA ALA A 8 16.88 -8.31 16.33
C ALA A 8 17.75 -8.46 15.06
N GLN A 9 17.11 -8.54 13.89
CA GLN A 9 17.75 -8.67 12.59
C GLN A 9 17.38 -7.54 11.66
N ALA A 10 18.34 -7.04 10.92
CA ALA A 10 18.10 -6.08 9.83
C ALA A 10 17.30 -6.76 8.70
N PRO A 11 16.37 -6.04 8.04
CA PRO A 11 15.68 -6.56 6.87
C PRO A 11 16.67 -6.92 5.75
N ALA A 12 16.51 -8.10 5.19
CA ALA A 12 17.17 -8.50 3.94
C ALA A 12 16.34 -8.03 2.74
N ARG A 13 16.87 -8.17 1.51
CA ARG A 13 16.15 -7.82 0.29
C ARG A 13 16.08 -9.02 -0.66
N THR A 14 14.93 -9.18 -1.31
CA THR A 14 14.78 -10.12 -2.42
C THR A 14 15.61 -9.66 -3.62
N ARG A 15 15.78 -10.52 -4.64
CA ARG A 15 16.44 -10.16 -5.90
C ARG A 15 15.82 -8.94 -6.60
N LEU A 16 14.52 -8.69 -6.40
CA LEU A 16 13.79 -7.54 -6.95
C LEU A 16 13.72 -6.34 -5.98
N GLY A 17 14.50 -6.37 -4.90
CA GLY A 17 14.63 -5.26 -3.95
C GLY A 17 13.56 -5.19 -2.86
N LYS A 18 12.54 -6.08 -2.86
CA LYS A 18 11.53 -6.11 -1.79
C LYS A 18 12.20 -6.45 -0.46
N PRO A 19 12.03 -5.62 0.59
CA PRO A 19 12.52 -5.97 1.91
C PRO A 19 11.74 -7.17 2.48
N TYR A 20 12.43 -8.05 3.17
CA TYR A 20 11.82 -9.13 3.95
C TYR A 20 12.59 -9.31 5.25
N LEU A 21 11.90 -9.82 6.25
CA LEU A 21 12.50 -10.16 7.53
C LEU A 21 12.53 -11.68 7.66
N PRO A 22 13.72 -12.30 7.81
CA PRO A 22 13.83 -13.74 8.02
C PRO A 22 12.95 -14.19 9.20
N GLY A 23 12.25 -15.30 9.03
CA GLY A 23 11.32 -15.83 10.05
C GLY A 23 9.92 -15.18 10.07
N THR A 24 9.66 -14.15 9.24
CA THR A 24 8.30 -13.60 9.07
C THR A 24 7.69 -14.03 7.74
N ALA A 25 6.36 -14.18 7.72
CA ALA A 25 5.67 -14.52 6.48
C ALA A 25 5.53 -13.31 5.55
N GLY A 26 5.26 -12.12 6.10
CA GLY A 26 5.11 -10.88 5.36
C GLY A 26 5.74 -9.68 6.06
N PHE A 27 6.44 -8.85 5.28
CA PHE A 27 7.08 -7.64 5.74
C PHE A 27 7.03 -6.56 4.67
N GLY A 28 6.85 -5.31 5.08
CA GLY A 28 6.86 -4.14 4.21
C GLY A 28 7.35 -2.90 4.92
N LEU A 29 7.98 -2.01 4.17
CA LEU A 29 8.43 -0.70 4.63
C LEU A 29 7.95 0.39 3.67
N SER A 30 7.64 1.55 4.22
CA SER A 30 7.43 2.78 3.46
C SER A 30 7.87 3.98 4.28
N ASP A 31 8.27 5.04 3.60
CA ASP A 31 8.62 6.33 4.21
C ASP A 31 8.07 7.49 3.38
N SER A 32 7.67 8.56 4.05
CA SER A 32 7.27 9.81 3.41
C SER A 32 7.46 10.98 4.38
N GLY A 33 8.22 11.99 3.95
CA GLY A 33 8.41 13.22 4.72
C GLY A 33 9.00 13.04 6.13
N GLY A 34 9.93 12.11 6.29
CA GLY A 34 10.56 11.79 7.58
C GLY A 34 9.77 10.82 8.46
N VAL A 35 8.55 10.44 8.05
CA VAL A 35 7.77 9.40 8.74
C VAL A 35 8.10 8.05 8.13
N GLN A 36 8.32 7.05 8.96
CA GLN A 36 8.55 5.66 8.54
C GLN A 36 7.41 4.77 9.03
N ALA A 37 7.00 3.84 8.19
CA ALA A 37 6.00 2.83 8.51
C ALA A 37 6.53 1.43 8.18
N ALA A 38 6.30 0.49 9.11
CA ALA A 38 6.63 -0.91 8.94
C ALA A 38 5.38 -1.77 9.09
N LEU A 39 5.24 -2.74 8.22
CA LEU A 39 4.16 -3.74 8.23
C LEU A 39 4.74 -5.12 8.52
N TYR A 40 4.18 -5.78 9.51
CA TYR A 40 4.44 -7.18 9.82
C TYR A 40 3.16 -7.99 9.67
N ALA A 41 3.23 -9.11 9.00
CA ALA A 41 2.08 -9.98 8.82
C ALA A 41 2.47 -11.46 8.88
N ASN A 42 1.51 -12.28 9.27
CA ASN A 42 1.64 -13.73 9.20
C ASN A 42 1.36 -14.31 7.80
N ARG A 43 1.26 -13.46 6.77
CA ARG A 43 0.96 -13.82 5.38
C ARG A 43 1.92 -13.14 4.42
N LYS A 44 2.28 -13.85 3.32
CA LYS A 44 3.35 -13.42 2.39
C LYS A 44 3.00 -12.20 1.54
N TYR A 45 1.79 -12.15 1.02
CA TYR A 45 1.40 -11.10 0.07
C TYR A 45 0.77 -9.94 0.82
N VAL A 46 1.63 -9.10 1.38
CA VAL A 46 1.26 -7.85 2.03
C VAL A 46 2.19 -6.73 1.57
N GLY A 47 1.68 -5.52 1.54
CA GLY A 47 2.44 -4.32 1.20
C GLY A 47 1.89 -3.11 1.93
N ILE A 48 2.75 -2.15 2.21
CA ILE A 48 2.40 -0.88 2.84
C ILE A 48 2.95 0.26 2.02
N ASP A 49 2.17 1.32 1.90
CA ASP A 49 2.63 2.60 1.40
C ASP A 49 2.06 3.75 2.23
N ILE A 50 2.86 4.81 2.40
CA ILE A 50 2.44 6.04 3.04
C ILE A 50 2.86 7.23 2.17
N GLU A 51 2.00 8.26 2.10
CA GLU A 51 2.31 9.52 1.44
C GLU A 51 1.74 10.69 2.22
N ARG A 52 2.50 11.78 2.31
CA ARG A 52 2.02 13.02 2.94
C ARG A 52 0.89 13.64 2.13
N LEU A 53 -0.15 14.14 2.83
CA LEU A 53 -1.28 14.84 2.22
C LEU A 53 -0.88 16.22 1.66
N ASP A 54 0.10 16.87 2.28
CA ASP A 54 0.63 18.20 1.91
C ASP A 54 1.85 18.15 0.99
N ARG A 55 2.04 17.05 0.30
CA ARG A 55 3.17 16.82 -0.59
C ARG A 55 3.22 17.86 -1.73
N PRO A 56 4.30 18.65 -1.87
CA PRO A 56 4.33 19.77 -2.83
C PRO A 56 4.30 19.31 -4.30
N ASP A 57 4.81 18.12 -4.61
CA ASP A 57 4.82 17.57 -5.96
C ASP A 57 3.55 16.79 -6.35
N LEU A 58 2.56 16.69 -5.44
CA LEU A 58 1.35 15.90 -5.65
C LEU A 58 0.53 16.37 -6.88
N ALA A 59 0.38 17.70 -7.04
CA ALA A 59 -0.32 18.27 -8.18
C ALA A 59 0.37 17.95 -9.52
N ALA A 60 1.71 18.05 -9.54
CA ALA A 60 2.51 17.73 -10.72
C ALA A 60 2.46 16.23 -11.06
N ARG A 61 2.48 15.36 -10.06
CA ARG A 61 2.30 13.91 -10.25
C ARG A 61 0.91 13.57 -10.78
N ARG A 62 -0.12 14.17 -10.21
CA ARG A 62 -1.50 14.01 -10.68
C ARG A 62 -1.63 14.43 -12.14
N HIS A 63 -1.06 15.56 -12.52
CA HIS A 63 -1.11 16.04 -13.90
C HIS A 63 -0.40 15.09 -14.88
N ARG A 64 0.79 14.61 -14.55
CA ARG A 64 1.58 13.72 -15.43
C ARG A 64 1.04 12.30 -15.52
N LEU A 65 0.59 11.74 -14.41
CA LEU A 65 0.29 10.31 -14.29
C LEU A 65 -1.20 10.02 -14.15
N GLY A 66 -2.01 10.99 -13.71
CA GLY A 66 -3.40 10.78 -13.38
C GLY A 66 -4.21 10.25 -14.57
N ALA A 67 -4.11 10.89 -15.74
CA ALA A 67 -4.83 10.45 -16.92
C ALA A 67 -4.35 9.06 -17.42
N TRP A 68 -3.06 8.77 -17.28
CA TRP A 68 -2.51 7.49 -17.71
C TRP A 68 -2.95 6.32 -16.83
N VAL A 69 -2.97 6.50 -15.51
CA VAL A 69 -3.47 5.45 -14.60
C VAL A 69 -4.98 5.29 -14.68
N ALA A 70 -5.73 6.42 -14.78
CA ALA A 70 -7.19 6.40 -14.81
C ALA A 70 -7.79 5.68 -16.03
N ARG A 71 -7.06 5.63 -17.16
CA ARG A 71 -7.53 4.91 -18.37
C ARG A 71 -7.76 3.42 -18.18
N ARG A 72 -7.18 2.83 -17.14
CA ARG A 72 -7.31 1.39 -16.82
C ARG A 72 -8.26 1.12 -15.67
N ASP A 73 -8.69 2.17 -14.98
CA ASP A 73 -9.58 2.02 -13.84
C ASP A 73 -11.02 1.82 -14.28
N HIS A 74 -11.70 0.91 -13.65
CA HIS A 74 -13.11 0.63 -13.91
C HIS A 74 -14.03 1.55 -13.10
N VAL A 75 -13.49 2.19 -12.07
CA VAL A 75 -14.21 3.11 -11.19
C VAL A 75 -13.36 4.34 -10.87
N PRO A 76 -13.98 5.51 -10.64
CA PRO A 76 -13.26 6.70 -10.20
C PRO A 76 -12.75 6.53 -8.78
N VAL A 77 -11.55 7.05 -8.52
CA VAL A 77 -10.94 7.07 -7.19
C VAL A 77 -10.19 8.39 -6.97
N GLU A 78 -10.15 8.86 -5.74
CA GLU A 78 -9.30 9.99 -5.37
C GLU A 78 -7.83 9.67 -5.69
N PHE A 79 -7.12 10.61 -6.33
CA PHE A 79 -5.81 10.35 -6.93
C PHE A 79 -4.80 9.82 -5.90
N LEU A 80 -4.71 10.43 -4.72
CA LEU A 80 -3.70 10.03 -3.73
C LEU A 80 -4.01 8.66 -3.13
N ALA A 81 -5.29 8.36 -2.85
CA ALA A 81 -5.70 7.04 -2.38
C ALA A 81 -5.41 5.97 -3.44
N GLY A 82 -5.77 6.23 -4.70
CA GLY A 82 -5.46 5.34 -5.82
C GLY A 82 -3.97 5.16 -6.06
N TRP A 83 -3.17 6.21 -5.86
CA TRP A 83 -1.71 6.14 -5.97
C TRP A 83 -1.11 5.26 -4.89
N VAL A 84 -1.42 5.53 -3.62
CA VAL A 84 -0.95 4.77 -2.45
C VAL A 84 -1.40 3.31 -2.53
N ALA A 85 -2.63 3.05 -2.98
CA ALA A 85 -3.12 1.69 -3.20
C ALA A 85 -2.25 0.91 -4.21
N ARG A 86 -1.86 1.57 -5.32
CA ARG A 86 -1.01 0.94 -6.35
C ARG A 86 0.41 0.72 -5.87
N GLU A 87 0.99 1.68 -5.14
CA GLU A 87 2.32 1.50 -4.56
C GLU A 87 2.33 0.37 -3.52
N ALA A 88 1.34 0.33 -2.63
CA ALA A 88 1.18 -0.78 -1.68
C ALA A 88 1.02 -2.13 -2.40
N CYS A 89 0.25 -2.18 -3.51
CA CYS A 89 0.10 -3.40 -4.30
C CYS A 89 1.41 -3.80 -5.00
N ALA A 90 2.16 -2.86 -5.57
CA ALA A 90 3.47 -3.13 -6.16
C ALA A 90 4.44 -3.70 -5.14
N LYS A 91 4.47 -3.13 -3.93
CA LYS A 91 5.26 -3.65 -2.80
C LYS A 91 4.76 -5.03 -2.34
N CYS A 92 3.43 -5.25 -2.35
CA CYS A 92 2.81 -6.54 -2.01
C CYS A 92 3.30 -7.66 -2.94
N VAL A 93 3.28 -7.43 -4.26
CA VAL A 93 3.74 -8.41 -5.25
C VAL A 93 5.26 -8.44 -5.41
N GLY A 94 5.98 -7.47 -4.85
CA GLY A 94 7.43 -7.41 -4.89
C GLY A 94 8.02 -6.89 -6.20
N LEU A 95 7.25 -6.10 -6.95
CA LEU A 95 7.69 -5.45 -8.19
C LEU A 95 7.89 -3.95 -7.97
N GLY A 96 8.82 -3.35 -8.71
CA GLY A 96 8.91 -1.90 -8.79
C GLY A 96 7.65 -1.30 -9.42
N LEU A 97 7.22 -0.13 -8.92
CA LEU A 97 5.96 0.52 -9.33
C LEU A 97 5.83 0.66 -10.85
N LEU A 98 6.87 1.14 -11.54
CA LEU A 98 6.85 1.34 -12.99
C LEU A 98 6.60 0.04 -13.78
N HIS A 99 7.06 -1.10 -13.27
CA HIS A 99 6.80 -2.42 -13.86
C HIS A 99 5.42 -2.96 -13.52
N ALA A 100 4.90 -2.59 -12.36
CA ALA A 100 3.60 -3.05 -11.88
C ALA A 100 2.43 -2.26 -12.46
N LEU A 101 2.55 -0.94 -12.59
CA LEU A 101 1.49 -0.04 -13.03
C LEU A 101 0.81 -0.44 -14.35
N PRO A 102 1.53 -0.86 -15.43
CA PRO A 102 0.87 -1.27 -16.68
C PRO A 102 -0.02 -2.51 -16.55
N ARG A 103 0.11 -3.24 -15.44
CA ARG A 103 -0.61 -4.48 -15.16
C ARG A 103 -1.67 -4.34 -14.09
N MET A 104 -1.90 -3.11 -13.60
CA MET A 104 -2.86 -2.81 -12.54
C MET A 104 -4.05 -2.04 -13.08
N ALA A 105 -5.22 -2.37 -12.58
CA ALA A 105 -6.44 -1.58 -12.72
C ALA A 105 -7.15 -1.50 -11.37
N ILE A 106 -7.78 -0.38 -11.05
CA ILE A 106 -8.72 -0.31 -9.95
C ILE A 106 -10.06 -0.86 -10.44
N ALA A 107 -10.49 -1.96 -9.83
CA ALA A 107 -11.69 -2.69 -10.22
C ALA A 107 -12.93 -2.18 -9.49
N TRP A 108 -12.81 -1.85 -8.20
CA TRP A 108 -13.91 -1.38 -7.36
C TRP A 108 -13.40 -0.57 -6.15
N THR A 109 -14.31 0.18 -5.55
CA THR A 109 -14.07 0.89 -4.27
C THR A 109 -15.23 0.66 -3.32
N ARG A 110 -14.96 0.61 -2.01
CA ARG A 110 -15.96 0.44 -0.97
C ARG A 110 -15.57 1.25 0.27
N GLN A 111 -16.48 2.10 0.74
CA GLN A 111 -16.30 2.79 2.02
C GLN A 111 -16.33 1.80 3.17
N VAL A 112 -15.44 1.95 4.14
CA VAL A 112 -15.41 1.14 5.35
C VAL A 112 -16.20 1.85 6.44
N ALA A 113 -17.29 1.24 6.90
CA ALA A 113 -18.20 1.83 7.87
C ALA A 113 -17.55 2.05 9.25
N GLU A 114 -16.58 1.19 9.62
CA GLU A 114 -15.85 1.27 10.87
C GLU A 114 -14.49 1.94 10.66
N GLY A 115 -14.17 2.98 11.45
CA GLY A 115 -12.80 3.54 11.50
C GLY A 115 -12.53 4.82 10.73
N GLY A 116 -13.48 5.73 10.62
CA GLY A 116 -13.13 7.14 10.34
C GLY A 116 -12.65 7.44 8.91
N GLY A 117 -13.40 7.01 7.89
CA GLY A 117 -13.17 7.44 6.50
C GLY A 117 -12.15 6.61 5.73
N ALA A 118 -11.94 5.36 6.12
CA ALA A 118 -11.16 4.42 5.33
C ALA A 118 -11.94 3.94 4.09
N VAL A 119 -11.21 3.69 3.00
CA VAL A 119 -11.73 3.13 1.76
C VAL A 119 -10.96 1.85 1.40
N ASP A 120 -11.69 0.79 1.09
CA ASP A 120 -11.12 -0.40 0.44
C ASP A 120 -11.13 -0.19 -1.07
N ILE A 121 -9.99 -0.38 -1.70
CA ILE A 121 -9.77 -0.27 -3.14
C ILE A 121 -9.38 -1.65 -3.65
N GLY A 122 -10.24 -2.24 -4.45
CA GLY A 122 -9.97 -3.49 -5.14
C GLY A 122 -9.10 -3.24 -6.38
N LEU A 123 -7.98 -3.96 -6.47
CA LEU A 123 -7.06 -3.90 -7.60
C LEU A 123 -7.02 -5.25 -8.32
N ASP A 124 -7.14 -5.22 -9.63
CA ASP A 124 -6.70 -6.32 -10.48
C ASP A 124 -5.21 -6.14 -10.81
N PHE A 125 -4.42 -7.15 -10.57
CA PHE A 125 -3.02 -7.21 -11.00
C PHE A 125 -2.81 -8.48 -11.83
N ALA A 126 -2.80 -8.32 -13.12
CA ALA A 126 -2.61 -9.41 -14.08
C ALA A 126 -3.58 -10.60 -13.83
N GLY A 127 -4.86 -10.31 -13.63
CA GLY A 127 -5.92 -11.30 -13.40
C GLY A 127 -5.98 -11.84 -11.96
N ARG A 128 -5.32 -11.18 -11.00
CA ARG A 128 -5.36 -11.54 -9.57
C ARG A 128 -5.90 -10.38 -8.74
N GLY A 129 -6.86 -10.68 -7.87
CA GLY A 129 -7.47 -9.71 -6.96
C GLY A 129 -6.58 -9.38 -5.76
N PHE A 130 -6.45 -8.09 -5.51
CA PHE A 130 -5.84 -7.51 -4.32
C PHE A 130 -6.77 -6.45 -3.73
N VAL A 131 -6.70 -6.25 -2.43
CA VAL A 131 -7.41 -5.17 -1.75
C VAL A 131 -6.39 -4.28 -1.08
N ALA A 132 -6.48 -2.98 -1.30
CA ALA A 132 -5.75 -1.97 -0.55
C ALA A 132 -6.72 -1.20 0.33
N ARG A 133 -6.56 -1.28 1.65
CA ARG A 133 -7.25 -0.41 2.59
C ARG A 133 -6.49 0.88 2.71
N CYS A 134 -7.11 1.99 2.31
CA CYS A 134 -6.54 3.33 2.39
C CYS A 134 -7.27 4.15 3.45
N ALA A 135 -6.50 4.86 4.27
CA ALA A 135 -7.03 5.75 5.31
C ALA A 135 -6.14 6.98 5.48
N ARG A 136 -6.76 8.09 5.89
CA ARG A 136 -6.03 9.28 6.31
C ARG A 136 -5.68 9.17 7.78
N LEU A 137 -4.42 9.39 8.12
CA LEU A 137 -3.92 9.30 9.48
C LEU A 137 -2.83 10.35 9.70
N ASP A 138 -3.06 11.30 10.61
CA ASP A 138 -2.05 12.28 11.02
C ASP A 138 -1.33 12.99 9.86
N GLY A 139 -2.08 13.49 8.88
CA GLY A 139 -1.50 14.19 7.73
C GLY A 139 -0.89 13.28 6.65
N LEU A 140 -1.08 11.97 6.77
CA LEU A 140 -0.66 10.96 5.82
C LEU A 140 -1.86 10.28 5.16
N MET A 141 -1.66 9.83 3.93
CA MET A 141 -2.46 8.76 3.33
C MET A 141 -1.69 7.45 3.54
N LEU A 142 -2.32 6.50 4.21
CA LEU A 142 -1.79 5.15 4.44
C LEU A 142 -2.53 4.17 3.56
N GLY A 143 -1.82 3.27 2.89
CA GLY A 143 -2.39 2.14 2.16
C GLY A 143 -1.77 0.81 2.60
N LEU A 144 -2.62 -0.15 2.89
CA LEU A 144 -2.26 -1.52 3.29
C LEU A 144 -2.84 -2.49 2.28
N CYS A 145 -2.00 -3.14 1.50
CA CYS A 145 -2.41 -4.07 0.45
C CYS A 145 -2.20 -5.52 0.86
N TYR A 146 -3.16 -6.38 0.49
CA TYR A 146 -3.14 -7.82 0.68
C TYR A 146 -3.89 -8.53 -0.45
N ARG A 147 -3.63 -9.82 -0.63
CA ARG A 147 -4.40 -10.63 -1.60
C ARG A 147 -5.85 -10.77 -1.13
N GLU A 148 -6.78 -10.62 -2.06
CA GLU A 148 -8.23 -10.65 -1.76
C GLU A 148 -8.69 -11.97 -1.14
N ASP A 149 -8.16 -13.10 -1.60
CA ASP A 149 -8.49 -14.42 -1.10
C ASP A 149 -8.00 -14.73 0.34
N TYR A 150 -7.16 -13.85 0.90
CA TYR A 150 -6.71 -13.98 2.29
C TYR A 150 -7.66 -13.35 3.31
N GLY A 151 -8.59 -12.50 2.84
CA GLY A 151 -9.39 -11.64 3.70
C GLY A 151 -8.55 -10.54 4.39
N PRO A 152 -9.19 -9.62 5.10
CA PRO A 152 -8.50 -8.50 5.72
C PRO A 152 -7.50 -8.99 6.78
N PRO A 153 -6.24 -8.51 6.75
CA PRO A 153 -5.27 -8.83 7.78
C PRO A 153 -5.61 -8.09 9.07
N ARG A 154 -5.22 -8.67 10.19
CA ARG A 154 -5.18 -7.92 11.44
C ARG A 154 -4.03 -6.93 11.37
N ILE A 155 -4.34 -5.63 11.50
CA ILE A 155 -3.36 -4.55 11.36
C ILE A 155 -3.02 -4.02 12.74
N VAL A 156 -1.73 -3.94 13.03
CA VAL A 156 -1.19 -3.26 14.21
C VAL A 156 -0.27 -2.15 13.71
N LEU A 157 -0.66 -0.90 13.94
CA LEU A 157 0.19 0.26 13.65
C LEU A 157 1.08 0.52 14.84
N LEU A 158 2.38 0.54 14.62
CA LEU A 158 3.37 0.95 15.60
C LEU A 158 3.82 2.36 15.25
N ARG A 159 3.68 3.28 16.20
CA ARG A 159 4.27 4.62 16.12
C ARG A 159 5.63 4.58 16.82
N GLY A 160 6.66 5.03 16.14
CA GLY A 160 7.97 5.26 16.71
C GLY A 160 8.14 6.69 17.18
#